data_1799c3b6530d415aec897fe70c558542
#
_entry.id   1799c3b6530d415aec897fe70c558542
#
_cell.length_a   1.000
_cell.length_b   1.000
_cell.length_c   1.000
_cell.angle_alpha   90.00
_cell.angle_beta   90.00
_cell.angle_gamma   90.00
#
_symmetry.space_group_name_H-M   'P 1'
#
loop_
_entity.id
_entity.type
_entity.pdbx_description
1 polymer ?
#
loop_
_entity_poly.entity_id
_entity_poly.type
_entity_poly.pdbx_seq_one_letter_code
_entity_poly.pdbx_strand_id
1 'polypeptide(L)'
;MTKILIVVAGNNGTIGMCSRNLYIALKQQSDLEVKCVGVHYFENGLEELEDIEYYKPMSNVVLSKIDPLSQILWLRKIKKDFQPDITISTLFSTSLINVLSGGKGKKIGIFHSPHQQMKVFGRLSYFITLCNYTFIYPHLDKLACVSEEVKESLKVFPFINKKKVEVIYNVHNAKLIREKGNEEIPEKEKELLSHPYILFCGRLDENKAPSRALESFANAQKPSDAKIIYIGGEENEQLDHLLRKAKEFGIDDKVHYLGRKTNPYVYIKQASALISSSYSEGLPGVIIESLILGTPVITTNSSKGIWEIFSCSNEYQKDLSTNYVTDSGIITPNLSHKDSTKKDFDVHQLSDAISHIWQFPKLKSFTFEEKVSAEYIYRKFL
;
A
#
# COMPACT_ATOMS: atom_id res chain seq x y z
N MET A 1 -30.31 7.59 -8.06
CA MET A 1 -29.24 7.32 -7.11
C MET A 1 -28.59 6.01 -7.56
N THR A 2 -27.31 6.04 -7.93
CA THR A 2 -26.60 4.85 -8.39
C THR A 2 -26.23 3.97 -7.19
N LYS A 3 -26.55 2.68 -7.26
CA LYS A 3 -26.26 1.70 -6.18
C LYS A 3 -24.91 1.03 -6.39
N ILE A 4 -24.01 1.22 -5.44
CA ILE A 4 -22.67 0.61 -5.46
C ILE A 4 -22.52 -0.39 -4.33
N LEU A 5 -22.11 -1.62 -4.68
CA LEU A 5 -21.74 -2.66 -3.73
C LEU A 5 -20.23 -2.84 -3.76
N ILE A 6 -19.57 -2.63 -2.61
CA ILE A 6 -18.13 -2.88 -2.44
C ILE A 6 -17.96 -4.22 -1.74
N VAL A 7 -17.16 -5.12 -2.32
CA VAL A 7 -16.84 -6.44 -1.77
C VAL A 7 -15.36 -6.44 -1.38
N VAL A 8 -15.10 -6.38 -0.08
CA VAL A 8 -13.75 -6.34 0.47
C VAL A 8 -13.28 -7.72 0.90
N ALA A 9 -11.98 -7.99 0.80
CA ALA A 9 -11.41 -9.25 1.25
C ALA A 9 -11.42 -9.38 2.78
N GLY A 10 -11.15 -8.28 3.47
CA GLY A 10 -11.12 -8.21 4.94
C GLY A 10 -10.75 -6.80 5.42
N ASN A 11 -10.73 -6.65 6.75
CA ASN A 11 -10.51 -5.38 7.43
C ASN A 11 -9.06 -5.15 7.90
N ASN A 12 -8.07 -5.93 7.45
CA ASN A 12 -6.69 -5.79 7.89
C ASN A 12 -5.72 -5.38 6.77
N GLY A 13 -4.57 -4.88 7.19
CA GLY A 13 -3.47 -4.50 6.32
C GLY A 13 -3.78 -3.37 5.34
N THR A 14 -2.85 -3.15 4.41
CA THR A 14 -2.93 -2.05 3.42
C THR A 14 -4.17 -2.15 2.53
N ILE A 15 -4.58 -3.37 2.14
CA ILE A 15 -5.75 -3.58 1.27
C ILE A 15 -7.04 -3.23 2.04
N GLY A 16 -7.14 -3.61 3.32
CA GLY A 16 -8.26 -3.21 4.17
C GLY A 16 -8.38 -1.68 4.27
N MET A 17 -7.25 -0.99 4.47
CA MET A 17 -7.21 0.47 4.53
C MET A 17 -7.60 1.13 3.18
N CYS A 18 -7.08 0.64 2.06
CA CYS A 18 -7.48 1.14 0.73
C CYS A 18 -8.98 0.95 0.46
N SER A 19 -9.52 -0.21 0.85
CA SER A 19 -10.95 -0.53 0.70
C SER A 19 -11.82 0.38 1.56
N ARG A 20 -11.40 0.64 2.82
CA ARG A 20 -12.05 1.58 3.73
C ARG A 20 -12.07 3.00 3.15
N ASN A 21 -10.93 3.48 2.67
CA ASN A 21 -10.83 4.82 2.08
C ASN A 21 -11.73 4.96 0.85
N LEU A 22 -11.79 3.94 0.01
CA LEU A 22 -12.69 3.92 -1.14
C LEU A 22 -14.17 3.96 -0.69
N TYR A 23 -14.55 3.14 0.30
CA TYR A 23 -15.92 3.12 0.83
C TYR A 23 -16.33 4.49 1.38
N ILE A 24 -15.50 5.10 2.23
CA ILE A 24 -15.77 6.42 2.80
C ILE A 24 -15.91 7.47 1.69
N ALA A 25 -15.00 7.45 0.70
CA ALA A 25 -15.00 8.40 -0.41
C ALA A 25 -16.28 8.31 -1.26
N LEU A 26 -16.74 7.09 -1.55
CA LEU A 26 -17.97 6.87 -2.32
C LEU A 26 -19.23 7.18 -1.49
N LYS A 27 -19.24 6.85 -0.18
CA LYS A 27 -20.38 7.12 0.72
C LYS A 27 -20.64 8.63 0.92
N GLN A 28 -19.61 9.46 0.75
CA GLN A 28 -19.73 10.92 0.84
C GLN A 28 -20.41 11.57 -0.38
N GLN A 29 -20.62 10.82 -1.46
CA GLN A 29 -21.26 11.34 -2.67
C GLN A 29 -22.78 11.26 -2.53
N SER A 30 -23.48 12.39 -2.71
CA SER A 30 -24.93 12.51 -2.48
C SER A 30 -25.80 11.79 -3.50
N ASP A 31 -25.24 11.44 -4.67
CA ASP A 31 -25.89 10.75 -5.78
C ASP A 31 -25.72 9.22 -5.74
N LEU A 32 -25.01 8.71 -4.71
CA LEU A 32 -24.75 7.29 -4.52
C LEU A 32 -25.46 6.69 -3.30
N GLU A 33 -25.90 5.45 -3.46
CA GLU A 33 -26.25 4.54 -2.37
C GLU A 33 -25.18 3.45 -2.29
N VAL A 34 -24.35 3.48 -1.24
CA VAL A 34 -23.16 2.61 -1.13
C VAL A 34 -23.33 1.62 0.01
N LYS A 35 -23.22 0.32 -0.34
CA LYS A 35 -23.12 -0.79 0.64
C LYS A 35 -21.74 -1.42 0.55
N CYS A 36 -21.13 -1.73 1.72
CA CYS A 36 -19.87 -2.47 1.80
C CYS A 36 -20.10 -3.81 2.51
N VAL A 37 -19.47 -4.87 1.99
CA VAL A 37 -19.53 -6.21 2.57
C VAL A 37 -18.15 -6.85 2.58
N GLY A 38 -17.81 -7.59 3.65
CA GLY A 38 -16.51 -8.22 3.83
C GLY A 38 -16.57 -9.75 3.78
N VAL A 39 -15.61 -10.38 3.08
CA VAL A 39 -15.53 -11.84 2.98
C VAL A 39 -14.91 -12.46 4.24
N HIS A 40 -13.91 -11.78 4.83
CA HIS A 40 -13.24 -12.22 6.06
C HIS A 40 -13.24 -11.11 7.09
N TYR A 41 -13.47 -11.48 8.35
CA TYR A 41 -13.32 -10.59 9.48
C TYR A 41 -12.09 -10.98 10.32
N PHE A 42 -11.27 -10.01 10.69
CA PHE A 42 -10.09 -10.17 11.53
C PHE A 42 -10.27 -9.34 12.80
N GLU A 43 -10.28 -9.98 13.96
CA GLU A 43 -10.47 -9.33 15.27
C GLU A 43 -9.44 -8.22 15.56
N ASN A 44 -8.20 -8.42 15.08
CA ASN A 44 -7.11 -7.44 15.21
C ASN A 44 -6.99 -6.52 13.98
N GLY A 45 -8.05 -6.41 13.18
CA GLY A 45 -8.09 -5.57 12.00
C GLY A 45 -8.19 -4.07 12.30
N LEU A 46 -8.40 -3.29 11.24
CA LEU A 46 -8.74 -1.86 11.37
C LEU A 46 -10.07 -1.74 12.12
N GLU A 47 -10.26 -0.63 12.87
CA GLU A 47 -11.52 -0.32 13.51
C GLU A 47 -12.71 -0.55 12.58
N GLU A 48 -13.74 -1.20 13.09
CA GLU A 48 -14.94 -1.50 12.33
C GLU A 48 -15.54 -0.21 11.78
N LEU A 49 -15.82 -0.22 10.50
CA LEU A 49 -16.84 0.67 9.99
C LEU A 49 -18.18 0.01 10.40
N GLU A 50 -18.95 0.69 11.23
CA GLU A 50 -20.19 0.19 11.85
C GLU A 50 -21.19 -0.42 10.85
N ASP A 51 -21.05 -0.09 9.56
CA ASP A 51 -21.97 -0.48 8.49
C ASP A 51 -21.46 -1.61 7.58
N ILE A 52 -20.39 -2.33 7.92
CA ILE A 52 -19.90 -3.43 7.10
C ILE A 52 -20.47 -4.77 7.55
N GLU A 53 -21.23 -5.42 6.68
CA GLU A 53 -21.71 -6.77 6.87
C GLU A 53 -20.64 -7.79 6.46
N TYR A 54 -20.17 -8.64 7.40
CA TYR A 54 -19.19 -9.68 7.11
C TYR A 54 -19.85 -11.03 6.91
N TYR A 55 -19.28 -11.82 5.96
CA TYR A 55 -19.66 -13.23 5.78
C TYR A 55 -19.41 -14.02 7.05
N LYS A 56 -20.41 -14.74 7.51
CA LYS A 56 -20.33 -15.65 8.66
C LYS A 56 -20.39 -17.09 8.14
N PRO A 57 -19.31 -17.90 8.30
CA PRO A 57 -19.33 -19.30 7.88
C PRO A 57 -20.34 -20.12 8.68
N MET A 58 -21.03 -21.05 8.01
CA MET A 58 -22.09 -21.87 8.61
C MET A 58 -21.59 -22.92 9.60
N SER A 59 -20.30 -23.20 9.69
CA SER A 59 -19.70 -24.16 10.62
C SER A 59 -18.34 -23.71 11.13
N ASN A 60 -17.98 -24.09 12.37
CA ASN A 60 -16.68 -23.79 13.00
C ASN A 60 -15.52 -24.64 12.50
N VAL A 61 -15.68 -25.41 11.43
CA VAL A 61 -14.61 -26.24 10.85
C VAL A 61 -13.64 -25.36 10.06
N VAL A 62 -12.34 -25.53 10.27
CA VAL A 62 -11.27 -24.73 9.65
C VAL A 62 -11.36 -24.66 8.12
N LEU A 63 -11.85 -25.71 7.47
CA LEU A 63 -12.12 -25.75 6.02
C LEU A 63 -13.26 -24.82 5.59
N SER A 64 -14.19 -24.46 6.49
CA SER A 64 -15.31 -23.54 6.20
C SER A 64 -14.88 -22.08 6.12
N LYS A 65 -13.70 -21.70 6.65
CA LYS A 65 -13.14 -20.35 6.51
C LYS A 65 -12.73 -20.02 5.07
N ILE A 66 -12.57 -21.03 4.20
CA ILE A 66 -12.25 -20.89 2.78
C ILE A 66 -13.27 -21.71 1.99
N ASP A 67 -14.54 -21.34 2.06
CA ASP A 67 -15.58 -21.93 1.23
C ASP A 67 -16.04 -20.95 0.15
N PRO A 68 -15.41 -20.96 -1.03
CA PRO A 68 -15.76 -20.02 -2.12
C PRO A 68 -17.21 -20.18 -2.58
N LEU A 69 -17.77 -21.40 -2.50
CA LEU A 69 -19.11 -21.66 -2.96
C LEU A 69 -20.16 -21.00 -2.07
N SER A 70 -20.04 -21.15 -0.76
CA SER A 70 -20.94 -20.45 0.19
C SER A 70 -20.80 -18.94 0.12
N GLN A 71 -19.57 -18.42 -0.07
CA GLN A 71 -19.33 -16.99 -0.29
C GLN A 71 -19.98 -16.47 -1.58
N ILE A 72 -19.95 -17.26 -2.66
CA ILE A 72 -20.61 -16.94 -3.93
C ILE A 72 -22.13 -16.89 -3.74
N LEU A 73 -22.72 -17.87 -3.05
CA LEU A 73 -24.16 -17.91 -2.79
C LEU A 73 -24.61 -16.77 -1.87
N TRP A 74 -23.82 -16.46 -0.84
CA TRP A 74 -24.05 -15.33 0.05
C TRP A 74 -24.03 -13.99 -0.72
N LEU A 75 -23.00 -13.75 -1.53
CA LEU A 75 -22.91 -12.51 -2.33
C LEU A 75 -24.02 -12.44 -3.38
N ARG A 76 -24.44 -13.58 -3.97
CA ARG A 76 -25.58 -13.64 -4.88
C ARG A 76 -26.87 -13.20 -4.20
N LYS A 77 -27.12 -13.61 -2.96
CA LYS A 77 -28.26 -13.16 -2.16
C LYS A 77 -28.20 -11.65 -1.94
N ILE A 78 -27.05 -11.11 -1.49
CA ILE A 78 -26.89 -9.66 -1.30
C ILE A 78 -27.15 -8.88 -2.58
N LYS A 79 -26.60 -9.33 -3.72
CA LYS A 79 -26.85 -8.70 -5.01
C LYS A 79 -28.31 -8.74 -5.41
N LYS A 80 -29.04 -9.83 -5.10
CA LYS A 80 -30.48 -9.95 -5.38
C LYS A 80 -31.29 -8.96 -4.55
N ASP A 81 -30.93 -8.79 -3.27
CA ASP A 81 -31.65 -7.94 -2.32
C ASP A 81 -31.33 -6.44 -2.54
N PHE A 82 -30.05 -6.11 -2.72
CA PHE A 82 -29.60 -4.73 -2.89
C PHE A 82 -29.73 -4.20 -4.33
N GLN A 83 -29.66 -5.09 -5.35
CA GLN A 83 -29.69 -4.76 -6.79
C GLN A 83 -28.68 -3.68 -7.20
N PRO A 84 -27.36 -3.89 -7.00
CA PRO A 84 -26.38 -2.89 -7.32
C PRO A 84 -26.25 -2.64 -8.83
N ASP A 85 -26.12 -1.37 -9.21
CA ASP A 85 -25.74 -0.96 -10.57
C ASP A 85 -24.26 -1.27 -10.85
N ILE A 86 -23.42 -1.19 -9.79
CA ILE A 86 -21.99 -1.47 -9.87
C ILE A 86 -21.57 -2.30 -8.65
N THR A 87 -20.82 -3.37 -8.89
CA THR A 87 -20.17 -4.15 -7.83
C THR A 87 -18.65 -4.03 -7.98
N ILE A 88 -17.98 -3.49 -6.96
CA ILE A 88 -16.52 -3.30 -6.92
C ILE A 88 -15.93 -4.35 -5.99
N SER A 89 -14.96 -5.12 -6.46
CA SER A 89 -14.21 -6.12 -5.68
C SER A 89 -12.75 -5.68 -5.53
N THR A 90 -12.22 -5.76 -4.30
CA THR A 90 -10.94 -5.11 -3.95
C THR A 90 -9.74 -6.06 -3.88
N LEU A 91 -9.84 -7.30 -4.37
CA LEU A 91 -8.76 -8.27 -4.42
C LEU A 91 -9.06 -9.39 -5.43
N PHE A 92 -8.05 -10.21 -5.76
CA PHE A 92 -8.20 -11.37 -6.65
C PHE A 92 -9.32 -12.33 -6.22
N SER A 93 -9.35 -12.73 -4.93
CA SER A 93 -10.37 -13.65 -4.40
C SER A 93 -11.78 -13.06 -4.46
N THR A 94 -11.95 -11.81 -4.08
CA THR A 94 -13.25 -11.13 -4.13
C THR A 94 -13.71 -10.88 -5.56
N SER A 95 -12.79 -10.70 -6.52
CA SER A 95 -13.12 -10.59 -7.95
C SER A 95 -13.65 -11.91 -8.52
N LEU A 96 -13.09 -13.05 -8.10
CA LEU A 96 -13.63 -14.37 -8.43
C LEU A 96 -15.07 -14.52 -7.93
N ILE A 97 -15.30 -14.22 -6.64
CA ILE A 97 -16.63 -14.30 -6.01
C ILE A 97 -17.61 -13.34 -6.70
N ASN A 98 -17.17 -12.12 -7.03
CA ASN A 98 -17.96 -11.10 -7.72
C ASN A 98 -18.46 -11.59 -9.09
N VAL A 99 -17.58 -12.19 -9.90
CA VAL A 99 -17.94 -12.74 -11.22
C VAL A 99 -18.92 -13.90 -11.07
N LEU A 100 -18.59 -14.90 -10.25
CA LEU A 100 -19.36 -16.14 -10.13
C LEU A 100 -20.70 -15.97 -9.38
N SER A 101 -20.85 -14.93 -8.57
CA SER A 101 -22.14 -14.61 -7.93
C SER A 101 -23.20 -14.11 -8.91
N GLY A 102 -22.84 -13.75 -10.14
CA GLY A 102 -23.76 -13.22 -11.16
C GLY A 102 -24.23 -11.79 -10.87
N GLY A 103 -25.50 -11.49 -11.19
CA GLY A 103 -26.11 -10.17 -11.05
C GLY A 103 -26.03 -9.35 -12.34
N LYS A 104 -26.93 -8.34 -12.50
CA LYS A 104 -27.08 -7.53 -13.73
C LYS A 104 -26.15 -6.31 -13.79
N GLY A 105 -25.72 -5.77 -12.65
CA GLY A 105 -24.87 -4.58 -12.59
C GLY A 105 -23.46 -4.80 -13.14
N LYS A 106 -22.75 -3.71 -13.44
CA LYS A 106 -21.34 -3.73 -13.85
C LYS A 106 -20.47 -4.35 -12.75
N LYS A 107 -19.49 -5.16 -13.13
CA LYS A 107 -18.53 -5.81 -12.23
C LYS A 107 -17.15 -5.22 -12.44
N ILE A 108 -16.59 -4.61 -11.39
CA ILE A 108 -15.26 -4.00 -11.42
C ILE A 108 -14.36 -4.74 -10.45
N GLY A 109 -13.17 -5.11 -10.89
CA GLY A 109 -12.14 -5.68 -10.03
C GLY A 109 -10.98 -4.72 -9.83
N ILE A 110 -10.51 -4.52 -8.59
CA ILE A 110 -9.32 -3.73 -8.28
C ILE A 110 -8.13 -4.68 -8.06
N PHE A 111 -7.03 -4.41 -8.75
CA PHE A 111 -5.80 -5.20 -8.76
C PHE A 111 -4.66 -4.37 -8.16
N HIS A 112 -4.12 -4.82 -7.01
CA HIS A 112 -3.15 -4.08 -6.21
C HIS A 112 -1.69 -4.45 -6.48
N SER A 113 -1.43 -5.55 -7.18
CA SER A 113 -0.07 -6.01 -7.49
C SER A 113 0.00 -6.76 -8.82
N PRO A 114 1.17 -6.76 -9.48
CA PRO A 114 1.40 -7.57 -10.68
C PRO A 114 1.19 -9.06 -10.38
N HIS A 115 0.60 -9.80 -11.34
CA HIS A 115 0.32 -11.23 -11.16
C HIS A 115 1.56 -12.07 -10.82
N GLN A 116 2.75 -11.64 -11.26
CA GLN A 116 4.02 -12.31 -11.00
C GLN A 116 4.35 -12.39 -9.50
N GLN A 117 3.91 -11.43 -8.69
CA GLN A 117 4.11 -11.43 -7.24
C GLN A 117 3.41 -12.62 -6.57
N MET A 118 2.38 -13.18 -7.18
CA MET A 118 1.69 -14.37 -6.65
C MET A 118 2.55 -15.63 -6.64
N LYS A 119 3.71 -15.65 -7.34
CA LYS A 119 4.68 -16.75 -7.28
C LYS A 119 5.24 -16.98 -5.88
N VAL A 120 5.32 -15.94 -5.06
CA VAL A 120 5.80 -16.01 -3.66
C VAL A 120 4.94 -16.95 -2.81
N PHE A 121 3.64 -17.06 -3.12
CA PHE A 121 2.70 -17.95 -2.40
C PHE A 121 2.72 -19.40 -2.89
N GLY A 122 3.66 -19.75 -3.75
CA GLY A 122 3.87 -21.12 -4.24
C GLY A 122 3.27 -21.40 -5.62
N ARG A 123 3.71 -22.53 -6.22
CA ARG A 123 3.36 -22.89 -7.59
C ARG A 123 1.85 -23.08 -7.82
N LEU A 124 1.17 -23.72 -6.87
CA LEU A 124 -0.28 -23.97 -6.96
C LEU A 124 -1.08 -22.64 -6.92
N SER A 125 -0.74 -21.75 -5.98
CA SER A 125 -1.37 -20.43 -5.87
C SER A 125 -1.17 -19.61 -7.14
N TYR A 126 0.02 -19.65 -7.72
CA TYR A 126 0.31 -18.98 -8.98
C TYR A 126 -0.48 -19.57 -10.14
N PHE A 127 -0.60 -20.91 -10.23
CA PHE A 127 -1.39 -21.58 -11.25
C PHE A 127 -2.89 -21.21 -11.15
N ILE A 128 -3.47 -21.24 -9.95
CA ILE A 128 -4.85 -20.78 -9.71
C ILE A 128 -5.02 -19.32 -10.15
N THR A 129 -4.05 -18.47 -9.87
CA THR A 129 -4.06 -17.07 -10.31
C THR A 129 -4.10 -16.95 -11.83
N LEU A 130 -3.27 -17.71 -12.54
CA LEU A 130 -3.27 -17.74 -14.02
C LEU A 130 -4.61 -18.21 -14.58
N CYS A 131 -5.22 -19.25 -13.98
CA CYS A 131 -6.55 -19.71 -14.36
C CYS A 131 -7.61 -18.62 -14.18
N ASN A 132 -7.56 -17.86 -13.08
CA ASN A 132 -8.49 -16.77 -12.84
C ASN A 132 -8.32 -15.63 -13.88
N TYR A 133 -7.09 -15.27 -14.22
CA TYR A 133 -6.82 -14.28 -15.27
C TYR A 133 -7.28 -14.75 -16.65
N THR A 134 -7.24 -16.06 -16.90
CA THR A 134 -7.61 -16.61 -18.21
C THR A 134 -9.13 -16.82 -18.35
N PHE A 135 -9.81 -17.29 -17.31
CA PHE A 135 -11.19 -17.76 -17.41
C PHE A 135 -12.21 -16.91 -16.63
N ILE A 136 -11.80 -16.17 -15.60
CA ILE A 136 -12.72 -15.46 -14.71
C ILE A 136 -12.71 -13.96 -14.98
N TYR A 137 -11.54 -13.33 -14.94
CA TYR A 137 -11.44 -11.85 -15.01
C TYR A 137 -11.77 -11.26 -16.39
N PRO A 138 -11.75 -11.98 -17.53
CA PRO A 138 -12.32 -11.47 -18.77
C PRO A 138 -13.80 -11.11 -18.68
N HIS A 139 -14.54 -11.70 -17.71
CA HIS A 139 -15.95 -11.41 -17.45
C HIS A 139 -16.19 -10.17 -16.56
N LEU A 140 -15.14 -9.53 -16.07
CA LEU A 140 -15.26 -8.19 -15.47
C LEU A 140 -15.53 -7.16 -16.55
N ASP A 141 -16.33 -6.14 -16.20
CA ASP A 141 -16.63 -5.01 -17.09
C ASP A 141 -15.51 -3.98 -17.09
N LYS A 142 -14.79 -3.84 -15.95
CA LYS A 142 -13.58 -3.01 -15.80
C LYS A 142 -12.58 -3.71 -14.87
N LEU A 143 -11.30 -3.63 -15.25
CA LEU A 143 -10.16 -4.06 -14.42
C LEU A 143 -9.38 -2.82 -14.00
N ALA A 144 -9.61 -2.37 -12.77
CA ALA A 144 -8.94 -1.21 -12.18
C ALA A 144 -7.58 -1.62 -11.62
N CYS A 145 -6.51 -1.05 -12.14
CA CYS A 145 -5.14 -1.32 -11.73
C CYS A 145 -4.60 -0.14 -10.93
N VAL A 146 -3.98 -0.39 -9.77
CA VAL A 146 -3.49 0.69 -8.91
C VAL A 146 -2.22 1.37 -9.43
N SER A 147 -1.62 0.87 -10.51
CA SER A 147 -0.46 1.47 -11.18
C SER A 147 -0.37 1.02 -12.64
N GLU A 148 0.41 1.73 -13.45
CA GLU A 148 0.70 1.32 -14.84
C GLU A 148 1.42 -0.03 -14.88
N GLU A 149 2.26 -0.35 -13.92
CA GLU A 149 2.94 -1.66 -13.84
C GLU A 149 1.93 -2.80 -13.68
N VAL A 150 0.93 -2.64 -12.80
CA VAL A 150 -0.15 -3.63 -12.63
C VAL A 150 -0.94 -3.76 -13.94
N LYS A 151 -1.29 -2.65 -14.59
CA LYS A 151 -1.99 -2.64 -15.87
C LYS A 151 -1.19 -3.36 -16.96
N GLU A 152 0.11 -3.08 -17.10
CA GLU A 152 0.98 -3.78 -18.06
C GLU A 152 1.02 -5.28 -17.77
N SER A 153 1.07 -5.70 -16.51
CA SER A 153 1.07 -7.11 -16.12
C SER A 153 -0.21 -7.86 -16.55
N LEU A 154 -1.34 -7.15 -16.71
CA LEU A 154 -2.60 -7.76 -17.16
C LEU A 154 -2.69 -7.89 -18.68
N LYS A 155 -1.99 -7.05 -19.43
CA LYS A 155 -2.03 -7.04 -20.89
C LYS A 155 -1.46 -8.30 -21.56
N VAL A 156 -0.72 -9.12 -20.79
CA VAL A 156 -0.15 -10.40 -21.30
C VAL A 156 -1.22 -11.48 -21.48
N PHE A 157 -2.40 -11.34 -20.85
CA PHE A 157 -3.46 -12.34 -20.92
C PHE A 157 -4.32 -12.13 -22.17
N PRO A 158 -4.39 -13.10 -23.10
CA PRO A 158 -5.00 -12.92 -24.41
C PRO A 158 -6.53 -12.71 -24.35
N PHE A 159 -7.20 -13.25 -23.32
CA PHE A 159 -8.65 -13.15 -23.17
C PHE A 159 -9.10 -11.88 -22.42
N ILE A 160 -8.19 -11.11 -21.84
CA ILE A 160 -8.51 -9.84 -21.21
C ILE A 160 -8.59 -8.76 -22.30
N ASN A 161 -9.78 -8.14 -22.43
CA ASN A 161 -9.95 -6.99 -23.31
C ASN A 161 -9.18 -5.78 -22.74
N LYS A 162 -8.12 -5.38 -23.46
CA LYS A 162 -7.24 -4.29 -23.05
C LYS A 162 -7.96 -2.94 -22.84
N LYS A 163 -9.09 -2.73 -23.52
CA LYS A 163 -9.92 -1.52 -23.36
C LYS A 163 -10.64 -1.46 -22.01
N LYS A 164 -10.78 -2.59 -21.32
CA LYS A 164 -11.38 -2.69 -19.97
C LYS A 164 -10.35 -2.48 -18.85
N VAL A 165 -9.06 -2.41 -19.17
CA VAL A 165 -7.97 -2.29 -18.20
C VAL A 165 -7.57 -0.83 -18.06
N GLU A 166 -7.83 -0.24 -16.90
CA GLU A 166 -7.61 1.18 -16.63
C GLU A 166 -6.80 1.35 -15.33
N VAL A 167 -5.96 2.39 -15.27
CA VAL A 167 -5.31 2.76 -14.01
C VAL A 167 -6.28 3.60 -13.18
N ILE A 168 -6.56 3.11 -11.98
CA ILE A 168 -7.34 3.79 -10.96
C ILE A 168 -6.59 3.64 -9.64
N TYR A 169 -5.97 4.71 -9.19
CA TYR A 169 -5.17 4.71 -7.97
C TYR A 169 -6.00 4.50 -6.70
N ASN A 170 -5.34 4.12 -5.60
CA ASN A 170 -6.00 4.05 -4.30
C ASN A 170 -6.36 5.46 -3.81
N VAL A 171 -7.53 5.56 -3.17
CA VAL A 171 -8.00 6.84 -2.60
C VAL A 171 -7.16 7.23 -1.40
N HIS A 172 -6.68 8.48 -1.38
CA HIS A 172 -6.07 9.13 -0.23
C HIS A 172 -6.83 10.42 0.08
N ASN A 173 -7.37 10.53 1.30
CA ASN A 173 -8.03 11.75 1.75
C ASN A 173 -6.99 12.74 2.27
N ALA A 174 -6.45 13.57 1.37
CA ALA A 174 -5.39 14.51 1.69
C ALA A 174 -5.78 15.50 2.81
N LYS A 175 -7.04 15.94 2.85
CA LYS A 175 -7.54 16.81 3.92
C LYS A 175 -7.44 16.11 5.29
N LEU A 176 -7.99 14.90 5.41
CA LEU A 176 -7.94 14.11 6.64
C LEU A 176 -6.50 13.79 7.06
N ILE A 177 -5.63 13.44 6.10
CA ILE A 177 -4.21 13.16 6.36
C ILE A 177 -3.53 14.39 6.95
N ARG A 178 -3.77 15.59 6.40
CA ARG A 178 -3.22 16.84 6.93
C ARG A 178 -3.80 17.20 8.29
N GLU A 179 -5.12 17.03 8.51
CA GLU A 179 -5.76 17.26 9.80
C GLU A 179 -5.14 16.36 10.87
N LYS A 180 -5.06 15.07 10.62
CA LYS A 180 -4.42 14.11 11.52
C LYS A 180 -2.92 14.37 11.73
N GLY A 181 -2.22 14.85 10.71
CA GLY A 181 -0.82 15.25 10.84
C GLY A 181 -0.60 16.49 11.73
N ASN A 182 -1.66 17.23 12.05
CA ASN A 182 -1.63 18.40 12.97
C ASN A 182 -2.06 18.05 14.40
N GLU A 183 -2.46 16.80 14.67
CA GLU A 183 -2.79 16.36 16.02
C GLU A 183 -1.55 16.41 16.93
N GLU A 184 -1.79 16.45 18.24
CA GLU A 184 -0.71 16.51 19.23
C GLU A 184 0.05 15.18 19.31
N ILE A 185 1.37 15.30 19.48
CA ILE A 185 2.24 14.17 19.79
C ILE A 185 2.06 13.78 21.26
N PRO A 186 2.06 12.46 21.56
CA PRO A 186 2.09 11.99 22.93
C PRO A 186 3.25 12.62 23.72
N GLU A 187 2.99 13.15 24.92
CA GLU A 187 3.97 13.90 25.72
C GLU A 187 5.29 13.16 25.90
N LYS A 188 5.21 11.83 26.16
CA LYS A 188 6.38 10.95 26.35
C LYS A 188 7.29 10.83 25.11
N GLU A 189 6.82 11.25 23.93
CA GLU A 189 7.55 11.14 22.67
C GLU A 189 8.03 12.50 22.15
N LYS A 190 7.62 13.59 22.77
CA LYS A 190 7.97 14.96 22.33
C LYS A 190 9.48 15.22 22.33
N GLU A 191 10.17 14.77 23.37
CA GLU A 191 11.64 14.91 23.45
C GLU A 191 12.33 14.17 22.31
N LEU A 192 11.97 12.88 22.08
CA LEU A 192 12.53 12.09 21.01
C LEU A 192 12.32 12.74 19.64
N LEU A 193 11.09 13.23 19.38
CA LEU A 193 10.71 13.81 18.11
C LEU A 193 11.19 15.26 17.93
N SER A 194 11.80 15.89 18.94
CA SER A 194 12.46 17.20 18.82
C SER A 194 13.80 17.12 18.08
N HIS A 195 14.40 15.94 18.00
CA HIS A 195 15.62 15.69 17.22
C HIS A 195 15.32 15.51 15.73
N PRO A 196 16.26 15.81 14.82
CA PRO A 196 16.14 15.45 13.42
C PRO A 196 16.04 13.93 13.27
N TYR A 197 15.08 13.41 12.48
CA TYR A 197 14.97 11.97 12.30
C TYR A 197 14.52 11.56 10.90
N ILE A 198 14.98 10.37 10.50
CA ILE A 198 14.47 9.61 9.37
C ILE A 198 13.41 8.64 9.89
N LEU A 199 12.25 8.59 9.26
CA LEU A 199 11.17 7.70 9.66
C LEU A 199 11.05 6.51 8.72
N PHE A 200 11.08 5.30 9.26
CA PHE A 200 10.61 4.09 8.62
C PHE A 200 9.18 3.81 9.10
N CYS A 201 8.22 3.73 8.18
CA CYS A 201 6.82 3.48 8.51
C CYS A 201 6.27 2.30 7.70
N GLY A 202 6.09 1.14 8.37
CA GLY A 202 5.60 -0.07 7.71
C GLY A 202 5.81 -1.34 8.53
N ARG A 203 5.51 -2.49 7.89
CA ARG A 203 5.79 -3.80 8.50
C ARG A 203 7.30 -4.03 8.61
N LEU A 204 7.71 -4.71 9.66
CA LEU A 204 9.09 -5.18 9.80
C LEU A 204 9.21 -6.58 9.20
N ASP A 205 9.26 -6.65 7.88
CA ASP A 205 9.40 -7.91 7.15
C ASP A 205 10.53 -7.82 6.10
N GLU A 206 10.87 -8.96 5.52
CA GLU A 206 11.95 -9.07 4.54
C GLU A 206 11.69 -8.17 3.32
N ASN A 207 10.45 -8.07 2.84
CA ASN A 207 10.13 -7.24 1.67
C ASN A 207 10.35 -5.74 1.92
N LYS A 208 10.03 -5.27 3.12
CA LYS A 208 10.22 -3.86 3.51
C LYS A 208 11.67 -3.53 3.89
N ALA A 209 12.49 -4.54 4.13
CA ALA A 209 13.93 -4.48 4.38
C ALA A 209 14.38 -3.42 5.42
N PRO A 210 13.78 -3.39 6.66
CA PRO A 210 14.11 -2.40 7.67
C PRO A 210 15.59 -2.39 8.05
N SER A 211 16.28 -3.54 7.99
CA SER A 211 17.72 -3.65 8.26
C SER A 211 18.57 -2.91 7.22
N ARG A 212 18.12 -2.79 5.98
CA ARG A 212 18.82 -1.99 4.96
C ARG A 212 18.77 -0.50 5.28
N ALA A 213 17.61 -0.02 5.73
CA ALA A 213 17.47 1.36 6.19
C ALA A 213 18.41 1.64 7.38
N LEU A 214 18.49 0.70 8.34
CA LEU A 214 19.40 0.80 9.49
C LEU A 214 20.89 0.85 9.07
N GLU A 215 21.32 -0.12 8.28
CA GLU A 215 22.71 -0.21 7.80
C GLU A 215 23.12 1.05 7.05
N SER A 216 22.20 1.57 6.22
CA SER A 216 22.43 2.79 5.46
C SER A 216 22.46 4.03 6.35
N PHE A 217 21.58 4.11 7.34
CA PHE A 217 21.60 5.19 8.33
C PHE A 217 22.90 5.18 9.16
N ALA A 218 23.40 3.99 9.56
CA ALA A 218 24.66 3.88 10.27
C ALA A 218 25.83 4.50 9.51
N ASN A 219 25.90 4.25 8.19
CA ASN A 219 27.00 4.67 7.31
C ASN A 219 26.83 6.08 6.71
N ALA A 220 25.65 6.71 6.82
CA ALA A 220 25.39 8.01 6.24
C ALA A 220 26.02 9.16 7.02
N GLN A 221 26.39 10.24 6.33
CA GLN A 221 26.68 11.53 6.96
C GLN A 221 25.35 12.16 7.40
N LYS A 222 25.29 12.59 8.66
CA LYS A 222 24.05 13.06 9.29
C LYS A 222 24.33 13.97 10.49
N PRO A 223 23.36 14.78 10.95
CA PRO A 223 23.46 15.49 12.21
C PRO A 223 23.86 14.55 13.36
N SER A 224 24.66 15.02 14.29
CA SER A 224 25.21 14.19 15.39
C SER A 224 24.12 13.61 16.30
N ASP A 225 23.01 14.33 16.45
CA ASP A 225 21.83 13.98 17.23
C ASP A 225 20.71 13.34 16.41
N ALA A 226 20.94 13.09 15.12
CA ALA A 226 19.95 12.49 14.23
C ALA A 226 19.55 11.08 14.69
N LYS A 227 18.27 10.78 14.59
CA LYS A 227 17.66 9.50 14.94
C LYS A 227 17.11 8.78 13.70
N ILE A 228 16.97 7.44 13.80
CA ILE A 228 16.12 6.68 12.92
C ILE A 228 14.99 6.05 13.74
N ILE A 229 13.75 6.32 13.34
CA ILE A 229 12.57 5.90 14.08
C ILE A 229 11.78 4.92 13.21
N TYR A 230 11.39 3.81 13.83
CA TYR A 230 10.57 2.77 13.21
C TYR A 230 9.18 2.79 13.83
N ILE A 231 8.15 2.88 12.98
CA ILE A 231 6.76 2.73 13.38
C ILE A 231 6.04 1.71 12.49
N GLY A 232 5.09 0.98 13.08
CA GLY A 232 4.36 -0.10 12.41
C GLY A 232 4.97 -1.46 12.68
N GLY A 233 4.39 -2.48 12.05
CA GLY A 233 4.73 -3.87 12.33
C GLY A 233 4.29 -4.33 13.73
N GLU A 234 4.65 -5.55 14.05
CA GLU A 234 4.51 -6.17 15.37
C GLU A 234 5.90 -6.57 15.85
N GLU A 235 6.07 -6.77 17.16
CA GLU A 235 7.30 -7.32 17.73
C GLU A 235 7.51 -8.74 17.17
N ASN A 236 8.63 -8.96 16.54
CA ASN A 236 8.96 -10.21 15.88
C ASN A 236 10.50 -10.38 15.78
N GLU A 237 10.95 -11.52 15.27
CA GLU A 237 12.38 -11.81 15.08
C GLU A 237 13.12 -10.76 14.22
N GLN A 238 12.42 -10.08 13.31
CA GLN A 238 13.02 -9.01 12.49
C GLN A 238 13.33 -7.77 13.33
N LEU A 239 12.48 -7.44 14.32
CA LEU A 239 12.77 -6.37 15.28
C LEU A 239 13.98 -6.72 16.14
N ASP A 240 14.04 -7.95 16.67
CA ASP A 240 15.18 -8.40 17.47
C ASP A 240 16.49 -8.36 16.67
N HIS A 241 16.41 -8.75 15.39
CA HIS A 241 17.55 -8.67 14.47
C HIS A 241 17.98 -7.21 14.24
N LEU A 242 17.02 -6.31 14.03
CA LEU A 242 17.26 -4.88 13.83
C LEU A 242 17.97 -4.25 15.04
N LEU A 243 17.48 -4.54 16.26
CA LEU A 243 18.05 -4.00 17.50
C LEU A 243 19.45 -4.57 17.80
N ARG A 244 19.70 -5.85 17.51
CA ARG A 244 21.06 -6.42 17.59
C ARG A 244 22.03 -5.71 16.65
N LYS A 245 21.63 -5.49 15.39
CA LYS A 245 22.43 -4.75 14.41
C LYS A 245 22.70 -3.32 14.84
N ALA A 246 21.75 -2.63 15.45
CA ALA A 246 21.96 -1.29 15.97
C ALA A 246 23.11 -1.25 16.99
N LYS A 247 23.16 -2.25 17.89
CA LYS A 247 24.28 -2.41 18.85
C LYS A 247 25.61 -2.75 18.16
N GLU A 248 25.59 -3.63 17.16
CA GLU A 248 26.79 -3.98 16.38
C GLU A 248 27.38 -2.75 15.67
N PHE A 249 26.55 -1.82 15.22
CA PHE A 249 26.97 -0.55 14.61
C PHE A 249 27.28 0.55 15.63
N GLY A 250 27.03 0.33 16.93
CA GLY A 250 27.24 1.35 17.98
C GLY A 250 26.33 2.55 17.86
N ILE A 251 25.10 2.36 17.40
CA ILE A 251 24.08 3.41 17.21
C ILE A 251 22.75 3.09 17.89
N ASP A 252 22.75 2.20 18.87
CA ASP A 252 21.56 1.76 19.59
C ASP A 252 20.84 2.92 20.31
N ASP A 253 21.57 3.96 20.73
CA ASP A 253 21.04 5.21 21.28
C ASP A 253 20.31 6.10 20.23
N LYS A 254 20.47 5.81 18.95
CA LYS A 254 19.87 6.56 17.82
C LYS A 254 18.73 5.82 17.15
N VAL A 255 18.48 4.56 17.53
CA VAL A 255 17.47 3.71 16.90
C VAL A 255 16.30 3.51 17.85
N HIS A 256 15.11 3.92 17.42
CA HIS A 256 13.90 3.85 18.22
C HIS A 256 12.78 3.10 17.51
N TYR A 257 12.20 2.10 18.17
CA TYR A 257 10.98 1.43 17.73
C TYR A 257 9.81 1.87 18.61
N LEU A 258 8.82 2.49 17.98
CA LEU A 258 7.65 3.04 18.70
C LEU A 258 6.39 2.17 18.54
N GLY A 259 6.52 0.99 17.92
CA GLY A 259 5.39 0.09 17.70
C GLY A 259 4.38 0.62 16.67
N ARG A 260 3.23 -0.04 16.62
CA ARG A 260 2.11 0.37 15.77
C ARG A 260 1.46 1.64 16.32
N LYS A 261 1.21 2.61 15.47
CA LYS A 261 0.54 3.86 15.79
C LYS A 261 -0.83 3.92 15.12
N THR A 262 -1.85 4.37 15.85
CA THR A 262 -3.18 4.65 15.32
C THR A 262 -3.18 5.87 14.40
N ASN A 263 -2.39 6.88 14.74
CA ASN A 263 -2.14 8.04 13.90
C ASN A 263 -0.65 8.15 13.53
N PRO A 264 -0.19 7.57 12.39
CA PRO A 264 1.19 7.69 11.95
C PRO A 264 1.53 9.07 11.37
N TYR A 265 0.52 9.86 11.01
CA TYR A 265 0.71 11.09 10.24
C TYR A 265 1.44 12.19 10.99
N VAL A 266 1.30 12.27 12.32
CA VAL A 266 2.06 13.24 13.14
C VAL A 266 3.56 12.95 13.09
N TYR A 267 3.96 11.68 13.07
CA TYR A 267 5.36 11.27 12.97
C TYR A 267 5.91 11.49 11.57
N ILE A 268 5.12 11.18 10.54
CA ILE A 268 5.51 11.41 9.13
C ILE A 268 5.73 12.89 8.90
N LYS A 269 4.81 13.74 9.36
CA LYS A 269 4.86 15.18 9.12
C LYS A 269 6.10 15.85 9.72
N GLN A 270 6.54 15.39 10.90
CA GLN A 270 7.68 15.97 11.60
C GLN A 270 9.03 15.42 11.14
N ALA A 271 9.05 14.21 10.57
CA ALA A 271 10.27 13.57 10.08
C ALA A 271 11.01 14.47 9.09
N SER A 272 12.35 14.46 9.14
CA SER A 272 13.18 15.09 8.10
C SER A 272 12.94 14.44 6.74
N ALA A 273 12.78 13.10 6.72
CA ALA A 273 12.34 12.34 5.56
C ALA A 273 11.70 11.01 5.97
N LEU A 274 10.85 10.46 5.09
CA LEU A 274 10.44 9.07 5.13
C LEU A 274 11.45 8.21 4.35
N ILE A 275 11.82 7.03 4.88
CA ILE A 275 12.60 6.03 4.14
C ILE A 275 11.76 4.80 3.84
N SER A 276 11.76 4.38 2.56
CA SER A 276 11.11 3.16 2.07
C SER A 276 12.14 2.29 1.35
N SER A 277 12.71 1.32 2.06
CA SER A 277 13.77 0.43 1.58
C SER A 277 13.25 -0.89 1.01
N SER A 278 12.04 -0.90 0.44
CA SER A 278 11.37 -2.12 -0.02
C SER A 278 12.05 -2.76 -1.24
N TYR A 279 12.02 -4.09 -1.31
CA TYR A 279 12.43 -4.84 -2.50
C TYR A 279 11.41 -4.76 -3.63
N SER A 280 10.12 -4.75 -3.29
CA SER A 280 9.04 -4.72 -4.29
C SER A 280 7.79 -4.04 -3.72
N GLU A 281 7.20 -3.15 -4.52
CA GLU A 281 5.95 -2.46 -4.22
C GLU A 281 4.99 -2.54 -5.42
N GLY A 282 3.72 -2.23 -5.18
CA GLY A 282 2.78 -1.91 -6.25
C GLY A 282 2.67 -0.39 -6.41
N LEU A 283 1.93 0.22 -5.48
CA LEU A 283 1.84 1.67 -5.29
C LEU A 283 1.90 1.94 -3.78
N PRO A 284 3.05 2.34 -3.22
CA PRO A 284 3.24 2.44 -1.78
C PRO A 284 2.49 3.64 -1.18
N GLY A 285 1.40 3.36 -0.44
CA GLY A 285 0.54 4.40 0.15
C GLY A 285 1.26 5.32 1.11
N VAL A 286 2.19 4.81 1.91
CA VAL A 286 2.94 5.61 2.88
C VAL A 286 3.82 6.68 2.21
N ILE A 287 4.29 6.45 1.00
CA ILE A 287 5.01 7.46 0.20
C ILE A 287 4.04 8.58 -0.19
N ILE A 288 2.85 8.24 -0.69
CA ILE A 288 1.81 9.23 -1.03
C ILE A 288 1.43 10.04 0.21
N GLU A 289 1.22 9.39 1.36
CA GLU A 289 0.90 10.04 2.64
C GLU A 289 2.01 10.99 3.10
N SER A 290 3.28 10.59 2.95
CA SER A 290 4.44 11.42 3.26
C SER A 290 4.48 12.69 2.41
N LEU A 291 4.28 12.55 1.10
CA LEU A 291 4.30 13.66 0.16
C LEU A 291 3.10 14.61 0.34
N ILE A 292 1.92 14.09 0.69
CA ILE A 292 0.74 14.89 1.09
C ILE A 292 1.06 15.76 2.33
N LEU A 293 1.83 15.22 3.27
CA LEU A 293 2.25 15.93 4.50
C LEU A 293 3.44 16.85 4.27
N GLY A 294 3.98 16.90 3.07
CA GLY A 294 5.12 17.73 2.71
C GLY A 294 6.47 17.16 3.15
N THR A 295 6.53 15.89 3.55
CA THR A 295 7.77 15.24 4.00
C THR A 295 8.45 14.53 2.83
N PRO A 296 9.70 14.90 2.50
CA PRO A 296 10.44 14.27 1.41
C PRO A 296 10.71 12.79 1.67
N VAL A 297 10.97 12.05 0.60
CA VAL A 297 11.06 10.59 0.66
C VAL A 297 12.37 10.09 0.09
N ILE A 298 13.00 9.14 0.77
CA ILE A 298 14.03 8.26 0.20
C ILE A 298 13.35 6.93 -0.11
N THR A 299 13.43 6.46 -1.34
CA THR A 299 12.82 5.18 -1.73
C THR A 299 13.67 4.40 -2.70
N THR A 300 13.65 3.08 -2.59
CA THR A 300 14.24 2.20 -3.59
C THR A 300 13.41 2.18 -4.87
N ASN A 301 14.02 1.92 -6.01
CA ASN A 301 13.36 1.74 -7.31
C ASN A 301 12.60 0.39 -7.36
N SER A 302 11.74 0.16 -6.38
CA SER A 302 11.04 -1.11 -6.14
C SER A 302 9.80 -1.33 -7.01
N SER A 303 9.34 -0.30 -7.74
CA SER A 303 8.26 -0.39 -8.73
C SER A 303 8.20 0.83 -9.65
N LYS A 304 7.59 0.64 -10.82
CA LYS A 304 7.26 1.77 -11.72
C LYS A 304 6.26 2.74 -11.06
N GLY A 305 5.40 2.25 -10.14
CA GLY A 305 4.45 3.07 -9.39
C GLY A 305 5.11 4.19 -8.57
N ILE A 306 6.36 4.02 -8.13
CA ILE A 306 7.12 5.07 -7.46
C ILE A 306 7.35 6.26 -8.40
N TRP A 307 7.74 6.01 -9.64
CA TRP A 307 7.95 7.04 -10.64
C TRP A 307 6.63 7.76 -11.02
N GLU A 308 5.50 7.04 -10.96
CA GLU A 308 4.18 7.63 -11.11
C GLU A 308 3.88 8.62 -9.98
N ILE A 309 4.15 8.22 -8.72
CA ILE A 309 3.97 9.08 -7.53
C ILE A 309 4.84 10.34 -7.62
N PHE A 310 6.09 10.19 -8.02
CA PHE A 310 7.03 11.31 -8.16
C PHE A 310 6.80 12.15 -9.44
N SER A 311 5.76 11.81 -10.23
CA SER A 311 5.39 12.48 -11.49
C SER A 311 6.50 12.47 -12.56
N CYS A 312 7.37 11.47 -12.51
CA CYS A 312 8.47 11.27 -13.46
C CYS A 312 8.37 9.94 -14.24
N SER A 313 7.15 9.46 -14.50
CA SER A 313 6.92 8.17 -15.17
C SER A 313 7.58 8.04 -16.55
N ASN A 314 7.73 9.15 -17.27
CA ASN A 314 8.36 9.18 -18.58
C ASN A 314 9.88 8.95 -18.52
N GLU A 315 10.47 9.13 -17.33
CA GLU A 315 11.90 8.99 -17.07
C GLU A 315 12.23 7.65 -16.40
N TYR A 316 11.25 6.75 -16.29
CA TYR A 316 11.39 5.47 -15.60
C TYR A 316 12.57 4.65 -16.13
N GLN A 317 13.49 4.34 -15.23
CA GLN A 317 14.66 3.50 -15.45
C GLN A 317 14.54 2.25 -14.59
N LYS A 318 14.23 1.11 -15.23
CA LYS A 318 14.11 -0.17 -14.51
C LYS A 318 15.42 -0.55 -13.81
N ASP A 319 16.52 -0.39 -14.51
CA ASP A 319 17.87 -0.75 -14.05
C ASP A 319 18.64 0.53 -13.65
N LEU A 320 18.05 1.30 -12.76
CA LEU A 320 18.67 2.50 -12.19
C LEU A 320 20.01 2.13 -11.52
N SER A 321 21.09 2.81 -11.90
CA SER A 321 22.44 2.49 -11.42
C SER A 321 22.99 3.48 -10.40
N THR A 322 22.36 4.65 -10.25
CA THR A 322 22.73 5.70 -9.32
C THR A 322 21.49 6.37 -8.77
N ASN A 323 21.62 7.13 -7.70
CA ASN A 323 20.50 7.87 -7.12
C ASN A 323 19.91 8.88 -8.10
N TYR A 324 18.57 8.86 -8.21
CA TYR A 324 17.80 9.80 -9.02
C TYR A 324 17.12 10.83 -8.08
N VAL A 325 17.57 12.08 -8.17
CA VAL A 325 17.09 13.17 -7.30
C VAL A 325 15.92 13.87 -7.96
N THR A 326 14.87 14.13 -7.19
CA THR A 326 13.65 14.86 -7.60
C THR A 326 13.33 15.93 -6.59
N ASP A 327 12.39 16.83 -6.89
CA ASP A 327 11.89 17.81 -5.92
C ASP A 327 11.18 17.17 -4.70
N SER A 328 10.71 15.93 -4.84
CA SER A 328 9.97 15.20 -3.82
C SER A 328 10.83 14.27 -2.96
N GLY A 329 12.11 14.10 -3.32
CA GLY A 329 13.03 13.20 -2.63
C GLY A 329 13.96 12.45 -3.57
N ILE A 330 14.43 11.28 -3.15
CA ILE A 330 15.48 10.52 -3.85
C ILE A 330 15.00 9.10 -4.10
N ILE A 331 15.06 8.67 -5.38
CA ILE A 331 14.86 7.27 -5.78
C ILE A 331 16.24 6.64 -5.90
N THR A 332 16.53 5.62 -5.10
CA THR A 332 17.79 4.87 -5.16
C THR A 332 17.64 3.65 -6.07
N PRO A 333 18.74 3.06 -6.58
CA PRO A 333 18.68 1.75 -7.22
C PRO A 333 17.90 0.73 -6.42
N ASN A 334 17.26 -0.24 -7.09
CA ASN A 334 16.52 -1.27 -6.36
C ASN A 334 17.48 -2.20 -5.62
N LEU A 335 17.06 -2.69 -4.46
CA LEU A 335 17.87 -3.60 -3.65
C LEU A 335 18.00 -4.97 -4.33
N SER A 336 19.17 -5.57 -4.19
CA SER A 336 19.45 -6.92 -4.70
C SER A 336 19.04 -7.97 -3.67
N HIS A 337 17.86 -8.56 -3.86
CA HIS A 337 17.29 -9.54 -2.91
C HIS A 337 18.11 -10.84 -2.78
N LYS A 338 18.82 -11.25 -3.83
CA LYS A 338 19.49 -12.55 -3.91
C LYS A 338 21.01 -12.46 -4.09
N ASP A 339 21.53 -11.29 -4.35
CA ASP A 339 22.94 -11.10 -4.65
C ASP A 339 23.64 -10.42 -3.47
N SER A 340 24.22 -11.25 -2.59
CA SER A 340 24.96 -10.74 -1.44
C SER A 340 26.17 -9.89 -1.81
N THR A 341 26.68 -10.03 -3.05
CA THR A 341 27.82 -9.23 -3.53
C THR A 341 27.44 -7.78 -3.80
N LYS A 342 26.15 -7.50 -4.02
CA LYS A 342 25.62 -6.14 -4.23
C LYS A 342 25.17 -5.46 -2.94
N LYS A 343 25.25 -6.14 -1.81
CA LYS A 343 24.81 -5.59 -0.53
C LYS A 343 25.48 -4.26 -0.20
N ASP A 344 26.79 -4.19 -0.37
CA ASP A 344 27.56 -2.99 -0.07
C ASP A 344 27.20 -1.84 -1.01
N PHE A 345 26.92 -2.13 -2.27
CA PHE A 345 26.43 -1.17 -3.24
C PHE A 345 25.04 -0.62 -2.82
N ASP A 346 24.10 -1.50 -2.45
CA ASP A 346 22.76 -1.13 -2.01
C ASP A 346 22.82 -0.20 -0.79
N VAL A 347 23.62 -0.57 0.21
CA VAL A 347 23.84 0.22 1.43
C VAL A 347 24.48 1.58 1.09
N HIS A 348 25.47 1.60 0.19
CA HIS A 348 26.15 2.83 -0.21
C HIS A 348 25.17 3.82 -0.86
N GLN A 349 24.34 3.36 -1.83
CA GLN A 349 23.38 4.22 -2.52
C GLN A 349 22.33 4.82 -1.56
N LEU A 350 21.80 4.00 -0.64
CA LEU A 350 20.89 4.48 0.38
C LEU A 350 21.57 5.42 1.39
N SER A 351 22.82 5.15 1.78
CA SER A 351 23.59 6.02 2.69
C SER A 351 23.86 7.39 2.08
N ASP A 352 24.17 7.40 0.79
CA ASP A 352 24.36 8.64 0.03
C ASP A 352 23.05 9.45 -0.04
N ALA A 353 21.93 8.79 -0.33
CA ALA A 353 20.61 9.42 -0.31
C ALA A 353 20.26 9.99 1.09
N ILE A 354 20.56 9.25 2.17
CA ILE A 354 20.36 9.72 3.55
C ILE A 354 21.26 10.93 3.82
N SER A 355 22.48 10.94 3.33
CA SER A 355 23.43 12.06 3.54
C SER A 355 22.94 13.35 2.88
N HIS A 356 22.29 13.23 1.72
CA HIS A 356 21.77 14.38 0.98
C HIS A 356 20.43 14.90 1.51
N ILE A 357 19.56 14.04 2.07
CA ILE A 357 18.17 14.37 2.36
C ILE A 357 18.00 15.44 3.45
N TRP A 358 18.97 15.59 4.35
CA TRP A 358 18.92 16.56 5.43
C TRP A 358 18.86 18.03 4.94
N GLN A 359 19.24 18.27 3.70
CA GLN A 359 19.21 19.58 3.06
C GLN A 359 17.91 19.83 2.27
N PHE A 360 17.04 18.81 2.14
CA PHE A 360 15.79 18.94 1.43
C PHE A 360 14.80 19.82 2.20
N PRO A 361 14.16 20.76 1.54
CA PRO A 361 13.08 21.52 2.14
C PRO A 361 11.83 20.67 2.31
N LYS A 362 10.95 21.04 3.21
CA LYS A 362 9.59 20.53 3.22
C LYS A 362 8.87 20.90 1.92
N LEU A 363 8.12 19.95 1.35
CA LEU A 363 7.43 20.16 0.09
C LEU A 363 6.27 21.13 0.25
N LYS A 364 6.11 22.03 -0.70
CA LYS A 364 4.99 23.00 -0.74
C LYS A 364 3.77 22.45 -1.46
N SER A 365 3.96 21.54 -2.39
CA SER A 365 2.90 20.95 -3.21
C SER A 365 3.24 19.52 -3.61
N PHE A 366 2.23 18.73 -3.90
CA PHE A 366 2.36 17.37 -4.37
C PHE A 366 1.47 17.18 -5.61
N THR A 367 2.09 17.08 -6.77
CA THR A 367 1.40 17.09 -8.08
C THR A 367 0.53 15.85 -8.33
N PHE A 368 0.85 14.72 -7.71
CA PHE A 368 0.09 13.48 -7.85
C PHE A 368 -1.17 13.44 -6.97
N GLU A 369 -1.35 14.40 -6.06
CA GLU A 369 -2.45 14.44 -5.07
C GLU A 369 -3.84 14.38 -5.72
N GLU A 370 -4.05 15.12 -6.81
CA GLU A 370 -5.33 15.11 -7.52
C GLU A 370 -5.71 13.71 -7.99
N LYS A 371 -4.75 12.96 -8.52
CA LYS A 371 -4.97 11.59 -9.07
C LYS A 371 -5.37 10.56 -8.02
N VAL A 372 -5.11 10.80 -6.75
CA VAL A 372 -5.49 9.96 -5.61
C VAL A 372 -6.67 10.52 -4.83
N SER A 373 -7.22 11.66 -5.25
CA SER A 373 -8.37 12.30 -4.59
C SER A 373 -9.65 11.48 -4.75
N ALA A 374 -10.55 11.59 -3.78
CA ALA A 374 -11.85 10.95 -3.80
C ALA A 374 -12.65 11.35 -5.05
N GLU A 375 -12.64 12.66 -5.42
CA GLU A 375 -13.38 13.18 -6.56
C GLU A 375 -12.87 12.63 -7.90
N TYR A 376 -11.55 12.59 -8.10
CA TYR A 376 -10.97 12.03 -9.32
C TYR A 376 -11.30 10.54 -9.49
N ILE A 377 -11.16 9.78 -8.41
CA ILE A 377 -11.34 8.32 -8.41
C ILE A 377 -12.81 7.95 -8.55
N TYR A 378 -13.72 8.69 -7.90
CA TYR A 378 -15.16 8.53 -8.05
C TYR A 378 -15.59 8.57 -9.52
N ARG A 379 -15.16 9.60 -10.28
CA ARG A 379 -15.46 9.75 -11.72
C ARG A 379 -14.96 8.58 -12.58
N LYS A 380 -13.95 7.86 -12.11
CA LYS A 380 -13.37 6.71 -12.80
C LYS A 380 -14.17 5.42 -12.62
N PHE A 381 -14.94 5.32 -11.54
CA PHE A 381 -15.77 4.14 -11.27
C PHE A 381 -17.15 4.20 -11.94
N LEU A 382 -17.66 5.36 -12.18
CA LEU A 382 -18.89 5.57 -12.95
C LEU A 382 -18.66 5.47 -14.46
#